data_b5cd4cca0085ab86168a35c1740f6b11
#
_entry.id   b5cd4cca0085ab86168a35c1740f6b11
#
_cell.length_a   1.000
_cell.length_b   1.000
_cell.length_c   1.000
_cell.angle_alpha   90.00
_cell.angle_beta   90.00
_cell.angle_gamma   90.00
#
_symmetry.space_group_name_H-M   'P 1'
#
loop_
_entity.id
_entity.type
_entity.pdbx_description
1 polymer ?
#
loop_
_entity_poly.entity_id
_entity_poly.type
_entity_poly.pdbx_seq_one_letter_code
_entity_poly.pdbx_strand_id
1 'polypeptide(L)'
;LYEVVPAAPDAPAEWQYAFTVEGTSLDKIAKPGDILVCLDCIKSRIDIQDGDLVIVEWSRFGGQMVERTAKRIRRAISGIELWPESNDPDFQEPLMLDGAKDGDTIEVRAKVLWIMKRP
;
A
#
# COMPACT_ATOMS: atom_id res chain seq x y z
N LEU A 1 17.61 12.22 -11.66
CA LEU A 1 16.52 13.16 -11.93
C LEU A 1 15.34 12.88 -11.02
N TYR A 2 14.87 13.92 -10.37
CA TYR A 2 13.66 13.84 -9.56
C TYR A 2 12.45 14.11 -10.42
N GLU A 3 11.43 13.35 -10.21
CA GLU A 3 10.16 13.52 -10.88
C GLU A 3 9.20 14.28 -9.97
N VAL A 4 8.59 15.32 -10.50
CA VAL A 4 7.60 16.10 -9.76
C VAL A 4 6.24 15.47 -9.99
N VAL A 5 5.60 15.05 -8.90
CA VAL A 5 4.26 14.46 -8.92
C VAL A 5 3.33 15.42 -8.17
N PRO A 6 2.22 15.87 -8.80
CA PRO A 6 1.30 16.76 -8.11
C PRO A 6 0.60 16.06 -6.96
N ALA A 7 0.39 16.80 -5.87
CA ALA A 7 -0.37 16.30 -4.74
C ALA A 7 -1.87 16.25 -5.07
N ALA A 8 -2.60 15.32 -4.48
CA ALA A 8 -4.05 15.30 -4.55
C ALA A 8 -4.63 16.52 -3.84
N PRO A 9 -5.65 17.20 -4.41
CA PRO A 9 -6.12 18.49 -3.89
C PRO A 9 -6.98 18.38 -2.62
N ASP A 10 -7.43 17.17 -2.27
CA ASP A 10 -8.35 16.94 -1.16
C ASP A 10 -7.66 16.67 0.18
N ALA A 11 -6.33 16.80 0.23
CA ALA A 11 -5.55 16.60 1.45
C ALA A 11 -4.30 17.49 1.46
N PRO A 12 -3.74 17.79 2.66
CA PRO A 12 -2.51 18.58 2.74
C PRO A 12 -1.34 17.91 2.01
N ALA A 13 -0.64 18.68 1.18
CA ALA A 13 0.47 18.17 0.39
C ALA A 13 1.62 17.63 1.26
N GLU A 14 1.88 18.23 2.41
CA GLU A 14 2.95 17.82 3.32
C GLU A 14 2.74 16.44 3.94
N TRP A 15 1.52 15.90 3.86
CA TRP A 15 1.20 14.56 4.35
C TRP A 15 1.17 13.52 3.23
N GLN A 16 1.48 13.92 2.01
CA GLN A 16 1.44 13.07 0.84
C GLN A 16 2.84 12.70 0.36
N TYR A 17 2.95 11.54 -0.25
CA TYR A 17 4.17 11.10 -0.92
C TYR A 17 3.83 10.21 -2.11
N ALA A 18 4.81 10.06 -3.00
CA ALA A 18 4.68 9.21 -4.18
C ALA A 18 5.33 7.85 -3.91
N PHE A 19 4.67 6.81 -4.38
CA PHE A 19 5.16 5.44 -4.33
C PHE A 19 5.16 4.89 -5.75
N THR A 20 6.35 4.51 -6.26
CA THR A 20 6.46 3.94 -7.60
C THR A 20 6.17 2.45 -7.56
N VAL A 21 5.27 1.99 -8.43
CA VAL A 21 4.91 0.58 -8.51
C VAL A 21 6.06 -0.21 -9.09
N GLU A 22 6.46 -1.29 -8.39
CA GLU A 22 7.43 -2.27 -8.86
C GLU A 22 6.77 -3.65 -8.82
N GLY A 23 7.12 -4.51 -9.78
CA GLY A 23 6.54 -5.85 -9.85
C GLY A 23 5.09 -5.87 -10.29
N THR A 24 4.44 -7.01 -10.08
CA THR A 24 3.13 -7.34 -10.65
C THR A 24 2.03 -7.57 -9.62
N SER A 25 2.26 -7.28 -8.34
CA SER A 25 1.26 -7.52 -7.28
C SER A 25 0.02 -6.64 -7.39
N LEU A 26 0.06 -5.60 -8.24
CA LEU A 26 -1.07 -4.69 -8.50
C LEU A 26 -1.44 -4.62 -9.97
N ASP A 27 -1.05 -5.58 -10.81
CA ASP A 27 -1.14 -5.44 -12.27
C ASP A 27 -2.58 -5.35 -12.81
N LYS A 28 -3.59 -5.67 -12.01
CA LYS A 28 -4.99 -5.41 -12.39
C LYS A 28 -5.34 -3.92 -12.40
N ILE A 29 -4.65 -3.09 -11.62
CA ILE A 29 -4.98 -1.68 -11.44
C ILE A 29 -3.82 -0.74 -11.74
N ALA A 30 -2.57 -1.21 -11.63
CA ALA A 30 -1.38 -0.39 -11.87
C ALA A 30 -0.25 -1.29 -12.38
N LYS A 31 0.48 -0.80 -13.36
CA LYS A 31 1.64 -1.52 -13.91
C LYS A 31 2.94 -0.99 -13.33
N PRO A 32 4.05 -1.73 -13.43
CA PRO A 32 5.36 -1.23 -13.01
C PRO A 32 5.68 0.12 -13.67
N GLY A 33 6.14 1.08 -12.86
CA GLY A 33 6.41 2.44 -13.28
C GLY A 33 5.27 3.43 -13.03
N ASP A 34 4.05 2.95 -12.82
CA ASP A 34 2.95 3.82 -12.41
C ASP A 34 3.22 4.37 -11.00
N ILE A 35 2.61 5.51 -10.67
CA ILE A 35 2.84 6.19 -9.41
C ILE A 35 1.56 6.21 -8.59
N LEU A 36 1.68 5.79 -7.32
CA LEU A 36 0.61 5.92 -6.35
C LEU A 36 0.86 7.18 -5.54
N VAL A 37 -0.13 8.07 -5.50
CA VAL A 37 -0.11 9.26 -4.63
C VAL A 37 -0.76 8.86 -3.30
N CYS A 38 0.00 8.93 -2.23
CA CYS A 38 -0.35 8.33 -0.95
C CYS A 38 -0.47 9.39 0.14
N LEU A 39 -1.43 9.20 1.03
CA LEU A 39 -1.65 10.02 2.22
C LEU A 39 -1.19 9.25 3.46
N ASP A 40 -0.22 9.82 4.18
CA ASP A 40 0.29 9.23 5.42
C ASP A 40 -0.84 9.10 6.45
N CYS A 41 -1.08 7.87 6.96
CA CYS A 41 -2.18 7.59 7.88
C CYS A 41 -1.95 8.17 9.27
N ILE A 42 -0.70 8.24 9.71
CA ILE A 42 -0.37 8.69 11.07
C ILE A 42 -0.51 10.20 11.16
N LYS A 43 0.10 10.94 10.22
CA LYS A 43 0.07 12.40 10.19
C LYS A 43 -1.33 12.94 9.93
N SER A 44 -2.06 12.31 9.02
CA SER A 44 -3.40 12.76 8.64
C SER A 44 -4.49 12.31 9.60
N ARG A 45 -4.22 11.26 10.40
CA ARG A 45 -5.20 10.60 11.27
C ARG A 45 -6.45 10.14 10.53
N ILE A 46 -6.28 9.81 9.25
CA ILE A 46 -7.40 9.35 8.43
C ILE A 46 -7.81 7.94 8.83
N ASP A 47 -9.12 7.68 8.84
CA ASP A 47 -9.64 6.34 9.03
C ASP A 47 -9.54 5.56 7.73
N ILE A 48 -8.96 4.37 7.81
CA ILE A 48 -8.89 3.45 6.68
C ILE A 48 -10.20 2.68 6.60
N GLN A 49 -10.82 2.74 5.42
CA GLN A 49 -12.11 2.10 5.16
C GLN A 49 -11.93 0.77 4.45
N ASP A 50 -12.90 -0.12 4.63
CA ASP A 50 -12.98 -1.35 3.86
C ASP A 50 -13.00 -1.03 2.35
N GLY A 51 -12.18 -1.74 1.57
CA GLY A 51 -12.03 -1.49 0.14
C GLY A 51 -10.98 -0.47 -0.24
N ASP A 52 -10.36 0.22 0.72
CA ASP A 52 -9.28 1.16 0.44
C ASP A 52 -8.04 0.43 -0.10
N LEU A 53 -7.32 1.10 -1.01
CA LEU A 53 -5.98 0.68 -1.40
C LEU A 53 -5.00 1.34 -0.44
N VAL A 54 -4.14 0.56 0.19
CA VAL A 54 -3.25 1.04 1.25
C VAL A 54 -1.82 0.61 0.99
N ILE A 55 -0.87 1.38 1.53
CA ILE A 55 0.54 1.00 1.57
C ILE A 55 0.78 0.25 2.89
N VAL A 56 1.33 -0.95 2.77
CA VAL A 56 1.63 -1.84 3.88
C VAL A 56 3.14 -1.98 4.02
N GLU A 57 3.63 -1.85 5.24
CA GLU A 57 5.02 -2.10 5.56
C GLU A 57 5.13 -3.39 6.36
N TRP A 58 5.88 -4.34 5.83
CA TRP A 58 6.16 -5.60 6.50
C TRP A 58 7.62 -5.65 6.88
N SER A 59 7.88 -5.57 8.18
CA SER A 59 9.22 -5.65 8.75
C SER A 59 9.43 -7.08 9.26
N ARG A 60 10.49 -7.73 8.81
CA ARG A 60 10.83 -9.12 9.15
C ARG A 60 12.16 -9.21 9.86
N PHE A 61 12.35 -10.27 10.62
CA PHE A 61 13.61 -10.59 11.28
C PHE A 61 14.12 -9.45 12.17
N GLY A 62 13.24 -8.90 12.99
CA GLY A 62 13.60 -7.80 13.90
C GLY A 62 13.97 -6.50 13.19
N GLY A 63 13.47 -6.28 11.98
CA GLY A 63 13.72 -5.08 11.21
C GLY A 63 14.86 -5.19 10.19
N GLN A 64 15.47 -6.37 10.06
CA GLN A 64 16.55 -6.59 9.09
C GLN A 64 16.07 -6.58 7.64
N MET A 65 14.81 -6.90 7.41
CA MET A 65 14.19 -6.84 6.09
C MET A 65 12.89 -6.04 6.19
N VAL A 66 12.76 -5.01 5.37
CA VAL A 66 11.56 -4.18 5.31
C VAL A 66 11.04 -4.17 3.87
N GLU A 67 9.78 -4.54 3.73
CA GLU A 67 9.09 -4.60 2.45
C GLU A 67 7.91 -3.63 2.49
N ARG A 68 7.77 -2.79 1.46
CA ARG A 68 6.60 -1.94 1.28
C ARG A 68 5.87 -2.37 0.03
N THR A 69 4.55 -2.50 0.14
CA THR A 69 3.70 -2.92 -0.97
C THR A 69 2.33 -2.29 -0.82
N ALA A 70 1.60 -2.21 -1.91
CA ALA A 70 0.22 -1.75 -1.89
C ALA A 70 -0.73 -2.95 -1.91
N LYS A 71 -1.77 -2.89 -1.10
CA LYS A 71 -2.76 -3.95 -0.94
C LYS A 71 -4.15 -3.35 -0.82
N ARG A 72 -5.16 -4.12 -1.24
CA ARG A 72 -6.57 -3.78 -1.02
C ARG A 72 -7.01 -4.30 0.35
N ILE A 73 -7.51 -3.41 1.19
CA ILE A 73 -7.98 -3.82 2.51
C ILE A 73 -9.39 -4.41 2.43
N ARG A 74 -9.61 -5.51 3.14
CA ARG A 74 -10.93 -6.14 3.28
C ARG A 74 -11.14 -6.59 4.72
N ARG A 75 -12.28 -6.21 5.28
CA ARG A 75 -12.67 -6.67 6.61
C ARG A 75 -13.40 -7.98 6.48
N ALA A 76 -12.94 -8.99 7.22
CA ALA A 76 -13.56 -10.31 7.28
C ALA A 76 -13.84 -10.70 8.73
N ILE A 77 -14.60 -11.77 8.94
CA ILE A 77 -14.89 -12.27 10.28
C ILE A 77 -13.60 -12.63 11.03
N SER A 78 -12.63 -13.17 10.31
CA SER A 78 -11.34 -13.59 10.87
C SER A 78 -10.35 -12.46 11.09
N GLY A 79 -10.69 -11.22 10.71
CA GLY A 79 -9.79 -10.07 10.85
C GLY A 79 -9.69 -9.24 9.56
N ILE A 80 -8.62 -8.45 9.48
CA ILE A 80 -8.39 -7.59 8.33
C ILE A 80 -7.43 -8.28 7.36
N GLU A 81 -7.90 -8.43 6.12
CA GLU A 81 -7.17 -9.04 5.03
C GLU A 81 -6.60 -7.95 4.11
N LEU A 82 -5.37 -8.16 3.66
CA LEU A 82 -4.65 -7.26 2.75
C LEU A 82 -4.39 -8.02 1.45
N TRP A 83 -5.14 -7.67 0.40
CA TRP A 83 -5.17 -8.43 -0.85
C TRP A 83 -4.33 -7.79 -1.94
N PRO A 84 -3.57 -8.60 -2.70
CA PRO A 84 -3.02 -8.13 -3.97
C PRO A 84 -4.13 -7.94 -4.98
N GLU A 85 -3.90 -7.10 -5.99
CA GLU A 85 -4.77 -6.89 -7.13
C GLU A 85 -4.02 -7.33 -8.39
N SER A 86 -3.90 -8.65 -8.60
CA SER A 86 -2.97 -9.19 -9.59
C SER A 86 -3.54 -10.35 -10.38
N ASN A 87 -3.09 -10.46 -11.65
CA ASN A 87 -3.31 -11.63 -12.49
C ASN A 87 -2.15 -12.64 -12.38
N ASP A 88 -1.07 -12.26 -11.69
CA ASP A 88 0.10 -13.11 -11.49
C ASP A 88 -0.26 -14.24 -10.51
N PRO A 89 -0.04 -15.53 -10.89
CA PRO A 89 -0.35 -16.64 -9.99
C PRO A 89 0.43 -16.60 -8.67
N ASP A 90 1.54 -15.89 -8.59
CA ASP A 90 2.33 -15.75 -7.37
C ASP A 90 1.72 -14.75 -6.38
N PHE A 91 0.73 -13.94 -6.80
CA PHE A 91 0.11 -12.90 -5.99
C PHE A 91 -1.40 -13.08 -5.90
N GLN A 92 -1.85 -14.20 -5.33
CA GLN A 92 -3.28 -14.53 -5.22
C GLN A 92 -3.76 -14.67 -3.77
N GLU A 93 -2.85 -14.66 -2.78
CA GLU A 93 -3.20 -14.88 -1.39
C GLU A 93 -3.16 -13.59 -0.59
N PRO A 94 -4.06 -13.42 0.40
CA PRO A 94 -4.03 -12.25 1.26
C PRO A 94 -2.95 -12.37 2.33
N LEU A 95 -2.48 -11.21 2.79
CA LEU A 95 -1.68 -11.07 3.99
C LEU A 95 -2.63 -10.65 5.11
N MET A 96 -2.59 -11.33 6.25
CA MET A 96 -3.42 -10.95 7.40
C MET A 96 -2.72 -9.85 8.19
N LEU A 97 -3.43 -8.76 8.50
CA LEU A 97 -2.84 -7.62 9.21
C LEU A 97 -2.32 -8.02 10.60
N ASP A 98 -3.01 -8.93 11.27
CA ASP A 98 -2.61 -9.44 12.59
C ASP A 98 -1.88 -10.78 12.53
N GLY A 99 -1.45 -11.18 11.33
CA GLY A 99 -0.81 -12.47 11.08
C GLY A 99 0.71 -12.46 11.16
N ALA A 100 1.32 -11.40 11.68
CA ALA A 100 2.77 -11.30 11.78
C ALA A 100 3.31 -12.35 12.76
N LYS A 101 4.41 -13.00 12.36
CA LYS A 101 5.13 -13.95 13.23
C LYS A 101 6.01 -13.19 14.23
N ASP A 102 6.46 -13.88 15.26
CA ASP A 102 7.38 -13.30 16.25
C ASP A 102 8.60 -12.68 15.56
N GLY A 103 8.90 -11.43 15.92
CA GLY A 103 9.99 -10.66 15.31
C GLY A 103 9.59 -9.91 14.04
N ASP A 104 8.37 -10.12 13.54
CA ASP A 104 7.84 -9.42 12.37
C ASP A 104 6.77 -8.40 12.79
N THR A 105 6.62 -7.35 12.01
CA THR A 105 5.50 -6.41 12.15
C THR A 105 4.87 -6.14 10.79
N ILE A 106 3.55 -5.96 10.77
CA ILE A 106 2.79 -5.58 9.58
C ILE A 106 2.00 -4.34 9.95
N GLU A 107 2.22 -3.25 9.21
CA GLU A 107 1.56 -1.97 9.49
C GLU A 107 1.00 -1.35 8.22
N VAL A 108 -0.20 -0.78 8.32
CA VAL A 108 -0.75 0.09 7.28
C VAL A 108 -0.18 1.48 7.48
N ARG A 109 0.52 1.99 6.47
CA ARG A 109 1.27 3.25 6.56
C ARG A 109 0.57 4.41 5.88
N ALA A 110 -0.19 4.15 4.82
CA ALA A 110 -0.81 5.19 4.01
C ALA A 110 -2.02 4.68 3.26
N LYS A 111 -2.90 5.60 2.88
CA LYS A 111 -4.00 5.37 1.95
C LYS A 111 -3.59 5.89 0.58
N VAL A 112 -3.85 5.13 -0.47
CA VAL A 112 -3.64 5.58 -1.84
C VAL A 112 -4.82 6.47 -2.26
N LEU A 113 -4.52 7.71 -2.65
CA LEU A 113 -5.52 8.68 -3.10
C LEU A 113 -5.72 8.61 -4.62
N TRP A 114 -4.61 8.51 -5.37
CA TRP A 114 -4.62 8.50 -6.83
C TRP A 114 -3.64 7.45 -7.35
N ILE A 115 -3.95 6.97 -8.56
CA ILE A 115 -3.03 6.18 -9.37
C ILE A 115 -2.71 6.99 -10.62
N MET A 116 -1.45 7.38 -10.77
CA MET A 116 -0.99 8.10 -11.94
C MET A 116 -0.39 7.10 -12.93
N LYS A 117 -1.05 6.95 -14.07
CA LYS A 117 -0.62 6.03 -15.11
C LYS A 117 0.50 6.65 -15.95
N ARG A 118 1.53 5.86 -16.19
CA ARG A 118 2.59 6.25 -17.11
C ARG A 118 2.27 5.81 -18.53
N PRO A 119 2.57 6.66 -19.54
CA PRO A 119 2.39 6.29 -20.93
C PRO A 119 3.31 5.13 -21.37
#